data_983368692a3be575654317fd4491403b
#
_entry.id   983368692a3be575654317fd4491403b
#
_cell.length_a   1.000
_cell.length_b   1.000
_cell.length_c   1.000
_cell.angle_alpha   90.00
_cell.angle_beta   90.00
_cell.angle_gamma   90.00
#
_symmetry.space_group_name_H-M   'P 1'
#
loop_
_entity.id
_entity.type
_entity.pdbx_description
1 polymer ?
#
loop_
_entity_poly.entity_id
_entity_poly.type
_entity_poly.pdbx_seq_one_letter_code
_entity_poly.pdbx_strand_id
1 'polypeptide(L)' 'NVSGVNADEEAINLLTFQRMFQASARFLSIVDEMMETLMGVI' A
#
# COMPACT_ATOMS: atom_id res chain seq x y z
N ASN A 1 0.28 23.23 17.32
CA ASN A 1 1.45 22.95 18.14
C ASN A 1 1.60 21.46 18.36
N VAL A 2 2.59 20.88 17.70
CA VAL A 2 2.77 19.43 17.69
C VAL A 2 3.75 19.04 18.80
N SER A 3 3.28 18.25 19.76
CA SER A 3 4.15 17.68 20.78
C SER A 3 4.93 16.50 20.21
N GLY A 4 5.96 16.02 20.94
CA GLY A 4 6.72 14.85 20.51
C GLY A 4 5.83 13.63 20.31
N VAL A 5 4.83 13.45 21.18
CA VAL A 5 3.90 12.32 21.10
C VAL A 5 3.06 12.42 19.81
N ASN A 6 2.60 13.60 19.47
CA ASN A 6 1.80 13.79 18.26
C ASN A 6 2.65 13.58 17.01
N ALA A 7 3.91 13.98 17.05
CA ALA A 7 4.82 13.77 15.93
C ALA A 7 5.09 12.29 15.70
N ASP A 8 5.28 11.53 16.78
CA ASP A 8 5.50 10.09 16.71
C ASP A 8 4.26 9.38 16.16
N GLU A 9 3.10 9.78 16.67
CA GLU A 9 1.83 9.20 16.22
C GLU A 9 1.61 9.47 14.73
N GLU A 10 1.89 10.69 14.30
CA GLU A 10 1.75 11.05 12.90
C GLU A 10 2.71 10.27 12.02
N ALA A 11 3.94 10.07 12.49
CA ALA A 11 4.93 9.28 11.76
C ALA A 11 4.48 7.82 11.62
N ILE A 12 3.90 7.25 12.67
CA ILE A 12 3.38 5.89 12.63
C ILE A 12 2.21 5.81 11.66
N ASN A 13 1.31 6.77 11.69
CA ASN A 13 0.18 6.81 10.78
C ASN A 13 0.62 6.92 9.33
N LEU A 14 1.63 7.73 9.07
CA LEU A 14 2.17 7.90 7.75
C LEU A 14 2.83 6.61 7.25
N LEU A 15 3.59 5.95 8.11
CA LEU A 15 4.21 4.68 7.77
C LEU A 15 3.17 3.62 7.47
N THR A 16 2.11 3.57 8.29
CA THR A 16 1.00 2.64 8.10
C THR A 16 0.33 2.90 6.75
N PHE A 17 0.09 4.17 6.43
CA PHE A 17 -0.51 4.53 5.16
C PHE A 17 0.36 4.08 3.99
N GLN A 18 1.68 4.31 4.08
CA GLN A 18 2.60 3.90 3.02
C GLN A 18 2.60 2.39 2.83
N ARG A 19 2.57 1.63 3.92
CA ARG A 19 2.53 0.18 3.84
C ARG A 19 1.24 -0.32 3.21
N MET A 20 0.13 0.31 3.56
CA MET A 20 -1.16 -0.03 2.97
C MET A 20 -1.16 0.27 1.48
N PHE A 21 -0.59 1.39 1.09
CA PHE A 21 -0.49 1.76 -0.30
C PHE A 21 0.35 0.74 -1.09
N GLN A 22 1.51 0.35 -0.54
CA GLN A 22 2.38 -0.64 -1.17
C GLN A 22 1.70 -2.00 -1.27
N ALA A 23 1.00 -2.41 -0.21
CA ALA A 23 0.28 -3.67 -0.21
C ALA A 23 -0.83 -3.68 -1.26
N SER A 24 -1.55 -2.56 -1.39
CA SER A 24 -2.61 -2.41 -2.38
C SER A 24 -2.04 -2.47 -3.79
N ALA A 25 -0.92 -1.80 -4.02
CA ALA A 25 -0.27 -1.82 -5.33
C ALA A 25 0.16 -3.24 -5.71
N ARG A 26 0.69 -3.99 -4.74
CA ARG A 26 1.08 -5.37 -4.97
C ARG A 26 -0.14 -6.24 -5.27
N PHE A 27 -1.22 -6.02 -4.54
CA PHE A 27 -2.46 -6.75 -4.77
C PHE A 27 -2.98 -6.51 -6.18
N LEU A 28 -3.00 -5.27 -6.62
CA LEU A 28 -3.47 -4.93 -7.97
C LEU A 28 -2.57 -5.55 -9.04
N SER A 29 -1.27 -5.60 -8.79
CA SER A 29 -0.34 -6.24 -9.71
C SER A 29 -0.62 -7.73 -9.85
N ILE A 30 -0.92 -8.39 -8.73
CA ILE A 30 -1.25 -9.82 -8.75
C ILE A 30 -2.56 -10.07 -9.49
N VAL A 31 -3.56 -9.24 -9.23
CA VAL A 31 -4.84 -9.33 -9.93
C VAL A 31 -4.63 -9.16 -11.44
N ASP A 32 -3.80 -8.21 -11.82
CA ASP A 32 -3.50 -7.96 -13.22
C ASP A 32 -2.86 -9.18 -13.87
N GLU A 33 -1.90 -9.82 -13.19
CA GLU A 33 -1.27 -11.05 -13.68
C GLU A 33 -2.28 -12.17 -13.83
N MET A 34 -3.18 -12.30 -12.86
CA MET A 34 -4.22 -13.33 -12.92
C MET A 34 -5.15 -13.12 -14.10
N MET A 35 -5.52 -11.88 -14.35
CA MET A 35 -6.38 -11.56 -15.49
C MET A 35 -5.68 -11.83 -16.81
N GLU A 36 -4.40 -11.49 -16.90
CA GLU A 36 -3.62 -11.79 -18.10
C GLU A 36 -3.56 -13.28 -18.35
N THR A 37 -3.37 -14.07 -17.31
CA THR A 37 -3.35 -15.52 -17.42
C THR A 37 -4.68 -16.07 -17.91
N LEU A 38 -5.77 -15.56 -17.33
CA LEU A 38 -7.12 -16.00 -17.72
C LEU A 38 -7.44 -15.65 -19.17
N MET A 39 -6.99 -14.50 -19.62
CA MET A 39 -7.27 -14.03 -20.97
C MET A 39 -6.28 -14.55 -22.00
N GLY A 40 -5.25 -15.26 -21.56
CA GLY A 40 -4.24 -15.76 -22.46
C GLY A 40 -3.32 -14.68 -22.99
N VAL A 41 -3.24 -13.55 -22.31
CA VAL A 41 -2.38 -12.42 -22.68
C VAL A 41 -1.10 -12.50 -21.86
N ILE A 42 0.02 -12.25 -22.50
CA ILE A 42 1.33 -12.28 -21.83
C ILE A 42 1.83 -10.89 -21.54
#